data_d7a76795cce5aa122556a3bfb497af19
#
_entry.id   d7a76795cce5aa122556a3bfb497af19
#
_cell.length_a   1.000
_cell.length_b   1.000
_cell.length_c   1.000
_cell.angle_alpha   90.00
_cell.angle_beta   90.00
_cell.angle_gamma   90.00
#
_symmetry.space_group_name_H-M   'P 1'
#
loop_
_entity.id
_entity.type
_entity.pdbx_description
1 polymer ?
#
loop_
_entity_poly.entity_id
_entity_poly.type
_entity_poly.pdbx_seq_one_letter_code
_entity_poly.pdbx_strand_id
1 'polypeptide(L)'
;MLTMMVAVQAQVKVAPKMAKGMQKVYVTESKVGIPGQPEFNMTAETKYSVTGAVKGGYTMEVVTTDFKCDATDNNIAAKLMCAPSELLKGVTIRVTTDEDGQVKSIDNFAEMKKKVDEVGSQLVNELFEKVSMLSQVMDKETLKKQVLSSVTPESMLKSMQVTNSPLMLNGKTVTMGMQDDYTADYGLKMKRMYFVNGNKITTNGSLNMSKDDMKQLIIKEVEKIMPSQADMVKENIDQLMDSGMAKIDSKETATYELQDDGWVKNILADTTYQMMGQNTKTVVRVEIKD
;
A
#
# COMPACT_ATOMS: atom_id res chain seq x y z
N MET A 1 -10.45 -43.73 29.18
CA MET A 1 -10.27 -42.34 29.55
C MET A 1 -9.73 -41.60 28.32
N LEU A 2 -10.61 -40.94 27.56
CA LEU A 2 -10.21 -40.18 26.34
C LEU A 2 -9.74 -38.82 26.82
N THR A 3 -8.44 -38.56 26.77
CA THR A 3 -7.86 -37.23 27.02
C THR A 3 -8.15 -36.36 25.77
N MET A 4 -9.18 -35.52 25.82
CA MET A 4 -9.34 -34.46 24.82
C MET A 4 -8.13 -33.52 24.94
N MET A 5 -7.20 -33.61 24.00
CA MET A 5 -6.22 -32.59 23.77
C MET A 5 -6.99 -31.36 23.23
N VAL A 6 -7.24 -30.38 24.08
CA VAL A 6 -7.65 -29.07 23.65
C VAL A 6 -6.45 -28.44 22.94
N ALA A 7 -6.46 -28.44 21.62
CA ALA A 7 -5.48 -27.70 20.86
C ALA A 7 -5.69 -26.22 21.19
N VAL A 8 -4.82 -25.64 22.01
CA VAL A 8 -4.77 -24.19 22.23
C VAL A 8 -4.37 -23.61 20.88
N GLN A 9 -5.33 -23.01 20.18
CA GLN A 9 -5.05 -22.30 18.95
C GLN A 9 -4.08 -21.17 19.28
N ALA A 10 -2.94 -21.12 18.59
CA ALA A 10 -1.98 -20.05 18.73
C ALA A 10 -2.67 -18.71 18.42
N GLN A 11 -2.69 -17.82 19.39
CA GLN A 11 -3.28 -16.49 19.30
C GLN A 11 -2.21 -15.44 19.66
N VAL A 12 -2.11 -14.39 18.86
CA VAL A 12 -1.20 -13.26 19.10
C VAL A 12 -1.99 -11.96 19.05
N LYS A 13 -1.95 -11.17 20.13
CA LYS A 13 -2.42 -9.78 20.11
C LYS A 13 -1.24 -8.90 19.71
N VAL A 14 -1.38 -8.16 18.61
CA VAL A 14 -0.38 -7.21 18.14
C VAL A 14 -0.71 -5.84 18.71
N ALA A 15 -0.05 -5.50 19.81
CA ALA A 15 -0.22 -4.25 20.53
C ALA A 15 1.18 -3.71 20.89
N PRO A 16 1.78 -2.88 20.03
CA PRO A 16 3.12 -2.37 20.28
C PRO A 16 3.13 -1.49 21.52
N LYS A 17 4.15 -1.67 22.36
CA LYS A 17 4.38 -0.78 23.50
C LYS A 17 4.73 0.60 22.97
N MET A 18 3.94 1.60 23.34
CA MET A 18 4.14 2.98 22.92
C MET A 18 4.40 3.86 24.14
N ALA A 19 5.42 4.69 24.06
CA ALA A 19 5.73 5.68 25.09
C ALA A 19 6.20 6.97 24.42
N LYS A 20 5.84 8.12 25.00
CA LYS A 20 6.30 9.43 24.52
C LYS A 20 7.82 9.47 24.39
N GLY A 21 8.29 9.91 23.22
CA GLY A 21 9.71 9.97 22.88
C GLY A 21 10.25 8.70 22.23
N MET A 22 9.49 7.60 22.20
CA MET A 22 9.89 6.38 21.47
C MET A 22 9.96 6.67 19.99
N GLN A 23 10.99 6.14 19.34
CA GLN A 23 11.19 6.23 17.89
C GLN A 23 11.52 4.85 17.32
N LYS A 24 11.00 4.58 16.14
CA LYS A 24 11.34 3.41 15.31
C LYS A 24 11.61 3.90 13.90
N VAL A 25 12.68 3.43 13.29
CA VAL A 25 13.04 3.75 11.90
C VAL A 25 12.97 2.46 11.10
N TYR A 26 12.30 2.50 9.97
CA TYR A 26 12.20 1.36 9.05
C TYR A 26 12.82 1.71 7.71
N VAL A 27 13.56 0.76 7.16
CA VAL A 27 13.99 0.78 5.77
C VAL A 27 13.08 -0.16 4.98
N THR A 28 12.49 0.37 3.92
CA THR A 28 11.66 -0.37 2.98
C THR A 28 12.39 -0.47 1.66
N GLU A 29 12.58 -1.68 1.17
CA GLU A 29 13.09 -1.96 -0.17
C GLU A 29 12.00 -2.64 -0.98
N SER A 30 11.68 -2.12 -2.16
CA SER A 30 10.68 -2.67 -3.06
C SER A 30 11.29 -2.92 -4.42
N LYS A 31 11.08 -4.12 -4.95
CA LYS A 31 11.44 -4.48 -6.33
C LYS A 31 10.16 -4.70 -7.13
N VAL A 32 10.02 -3.96 -8.22
CA VAL A 32 8.81 -3.96 -9.05
C VAL A 32 9.14 -4.41 -10.46
N GLY A 33 8.45 -5.44 -10.92
CA GLY A 33 8.51 -5.93 -12.29
C GLY A 33 7.20 -5.63 -13.02
N ILE A 34 7.27 -4.84 -14.09
CA ILE A 34 6.17 -4.56 -15.02
C ILE A 34 6.46 -5.26 -16.34
N PRO A 35 5.53 -6.01 -16.93
CA PRO A 35 5.75 -6.70 -18.21
C PRO A 35 6.22 -5.76 -19.32
N GLY A 36 7.27 -6.19 -20.02
CA GLY A 36 7.82 -5.40 -21.13
C GLY A 36 8.64 -4.19 -20.73
N GLN A 37 8.84 -3.97 -19.41
CA GLN A 37 9.66 -2.88 -18.86
C GLN A 37 10.82 -3.46 -18.03
N PRO A 38 11.97 -2.76 -17.94
CA PRO A 38 12.98 -3.11 -16.96
C PRO A 38 12.43 -3.08 -15.53
N GLU A 39 12.82 -4.05 -14.70
CA GLU A 39 12.53 -4.00 -13.27
C GLU A 39 13.18 -2.76 -12.64
N PHE A 40 12.55 -2.19 -11.63
CA PHE A 40 13.08 -1.07 -10.88
C PHE A 40 12.91 -1.27 -9.37
N ASN A 41 13.75 -0.56 -8.62
CA ASN A 41 13.75 -0.63 -7.17
C ASN A 41 13.34 0.72 -6.57
N MET A 42 12.65 0.64 -5.44
CA MET A 42 12.38 1.77 -4.57
C MET A 42 12.94 1.48 -3.19
N THR A 43 13.57 2.46 -2.58
CA THR A 43 14.04 2.38 -1.20
C THR A 43 13.53 3.59 -0.44
N ALA A 44 12.94 3.37 0.73
CA ALA A 44 12.44 4.42 1.61
C ALA A 44 12.97 4.22 3.03
N GLU A 45 13.34 5.29 3.70
CA GLU A 45 13.54 5.31 5.15
C GLU A 45 12.39 6.08 5.80
N THR A 46 11.65 5.43 6.71
CA THR A 46 10.49 6.04 7.37
C THR A 46 10.66 5.98 8.88
N LYS A 47 10.55 7.14 9.52
CA LYS A 47 10.64 7.31 10.97
C LYS A 47 9.25 7.45 11.56
N TYR A 48 8.98 6.66 12.59
CA TYR A 48 7.80 6.70 13.44
C TYR A 48 8.20 7.22 14.81
N SER A 49 7.57 8.29 15.28
CA SER A 49 7.91 8.94 16.57
C SER A 49 6.65 9.12 17.40
N VAL A 50 6.56 8.48 18.56
CA VAL A 50 5.46 8.68 19.51
C VAL A 50 5.66 10.02 20.20
N THR A 51 4.79 11.00 19.94
CA THR A 51 4.92 12.37 20.42
C THR A 51 4.19 12.62 21.73
N GLY A 52 3.15 11.82 22.03
CA GLY A 52 2.39 11.96 23.27
C GLY A 52 1.38 10.85 23.48
N ALA A 53 0.73 10.88 24.64
CA ALA A 53 -0.43 10.08 24.95
C ALA A 53 -1.68 10.98 24.94
N VAL A 54 -2.80 10.45 24.47
CA VAL A 54 -4.12 11.09 24.49
C VAL A 54 -5.12 10.14 25.16
N LYS A 55 -6.33 10.61 25.46
CA LYS A 55 -7.35 9.72 26.03
C LYS A 55 -7.67 8.60 25.05
N GLY A 56 -7.34 7.36 25.42
CA GLY A 56 -7.63 6.17 24.62
C GLY A 56 -6.62 5.88 23.51
N GLY A 57 -5.38 6.45 23.57
CA GLY A 57 -4.35 6.15 22.59
C GLY A 57 -3.13 7.06 22.61
N TYR A 58 -2.51 7.23 21.46
CA TYR A 58 -1.27 7.97 21.30
C TYR A 58 -1.30 8.91 20.10
N THR A 59 -0.49 9.97 20.16
CA THR A 59 -0.14 10.77 18.98
C THR A 59 1.23 10.34 18.46
N MET A 60 1.36 10.27 17.14
CA MET A 60 2.59 9.85 16.48
C MET A 60 2.86 10.71 15.25
N GLU A 61 4.13 10.96 14.97
CA GLU A 61 4.61 11.53 13.72
C GLU A 61 5.24 10.44 12.85
N VAL A 62 4.88 10.42 11.59
CA VAL A 62 5.41 9.54 10.55
C VAL A 62 6.07 10.41 9.49
N VAL A 63 7.36 10.17 9.22
CA VAL A 63 8.15 10.95 8.26
C VAL A 63 8.98 10.00 7.39
N THR A 64 8.79 10.05 6.08
CA THR A 64 9.72 9.43 5.15
C THR A 64 10.94 10.34 5.01
N THR A 65 12.04 9.98 5.65
CA THR A 65 13.25 10.80 5.73
C THR A 65 14.12 10.70 4.48
N ASP A 66 14.09 9.56 3.81
CA ASP A 66 14.73 9.34 2.51
C ASP A 66 13.86 8.50 1.60
N PHE A 67 13.94 8.77 0.30
CA PHE A 67 13.29 7.99 -0.76
C PHE A 67 14.16 8.02 -2.01
N LYS A 68 14.31 6.86 -2.64
CA LYS A 68 15.01 6.69 -3.91
C LYS A 68 14.24 5.75 -4.81
N CYS A 69 14.19 6.08 -6.08
CA CYS A 69 13.61 5.25 -7.14
C CYS A 69 14.63 5.21 -8.29
N ASP A 70 15.04 4.00 -8.72
CA ASP A 70 16.02 3.82 -9.79
C ASP A 70 15.38 3.65 -11.18
N ALA A 71 14.08 3.95 -11.30
CA ALA A 71 13.37 3.91 -12.57
C ALA A 71 14.04 4.82 -13.61
N THR A 72 14.33 4.27 -14.79
CA THR A 72 14.90 5.05 -15.90
C THR A 72 13.93 6.11 -16.42
N ASP A 73 14.45 7.18 -17.02
CA ASP A 73 13.62 8.29 -17.50
C ASP A 73 12.63 7.86 -18.60
N ASN A 74 12.94 6.80 -19.34
CA ASN A 74 12.04 6.24 -20.36
C ASN A 74 10.91 5.35 -19.77
N ASN A 75 10.98 4.97 -18.49
CA ASN A 75 9.97 4.16 -17.84
C ASN A 75 8.94 5.05 -17.14
N ILE A 76 7.99 5.60 -17.92
CA ILE A 76 6.94 6.52 -17.44
C ILE A 76 6.10 5.86 -16.35
N ALA A 77 5.71 4.60 -16.53
CA ALA A 77 4.87 3.88 -15.56
C ALA A 77 5.58 3.79 -14.19
N ALA A 78 6.86 3.43 -14.19
CA ALA A 78 7.65 3.36 -12.97
C ALA A 78 7.81 4.75 -12.31
N LYS A 79 8.07 5.80 -13.09
CA LYS A 79 8.14 7.18 -12.56
C LYS A 79 6.82 7.61 -11.90
N LEU A 80 5.69 7.30 -12.51
CA LEU A 80 4.38 7.59 -11.94
C LEU A 80 4.09 6.77 -10.67
N MET A 81 4.58 5.53 -10.59
CA MET A 81 4.48 4.72 -9.35
C MET A 81 5.34 5.28 -8.22
N CYS A 82 6.48 5.90 -8.52
CA CYS A 82 7.37 6.52 -7.53
C CYS A 82 6.86 7.88 -7.04
N ALA A 83 6.09 8.60 -7.85
CA ALA A 83 5.69 9.97 -7.61
C ALA A 83 4.99 10.22 -6.23
N PRO A 84 4.05 9.39 -5.76
CA PRO A 84 3.43 9.59 -4.44
C PRO A 84 4.44 9.55 -3.28
N SER A 85 5.45 8.69 -3.35
CA SER A 85 6.49 8.57 -2.32
C SER A 85 7.45 9.76 -2.36
N GLU A 86 7.79 10.26 -3.54
CA GLU A 86 8.56 11.50 -3.71
C GLU A 86 7.82 12.71 -3.12
N LEU A 87 6.50 12.82 -3.35
CA LEU A 87 5.67 13.88 -2.80
C LEU A 87 5.67 13.91 -1.27
N LEU A 88 5.74 12.75 -0.63
CA LEU A 88 5.66 12.62 0.82
C LEU A 88 7.04 12.64 1.50
N LYS A 89 8.14 12.67 0.74
CA LYS A 89 9.49 12.78 1.29
C LYS A 89 9.67 14.06 2.09
N GLY A 90 10.08 13.95 3.35
CA GLY A 90 10.27 15.06 4.28
C GLY A 90 8.96 15.68 4.79
N VAL A 91 7.79 15.15 4.40
CA VAL A 91 6.50 15.62 4.91
C VAL A 91 6.20 14.91 6.23
N THR A 92 5.91 15.68 7.28
CA THR A 92 5.48 15.13 8.57
C THR A 92 3.99 14.85 8.54
N ILE A 93 3.63 13.59 8.75
CA ILE A 93 2.24 13.14 8.89
C ILE A 93 1.99 12.93 10.39
N ARG A 94 1.05 13.69 10.97
CA ARG A 94 0.62 13.49 12.36
C ARG A 94 -0.61 12.62 12.40
N VAL A 95 -0.55 11.58 13.23
CA VAL A 95 -1.65 10.62 13.38
C VAL A 95 -2.00 10.43 14.83
N THR A 96 -3.27 10.10 15.07
CA THR A 96 -3.75 9.58 16.36
C THR A 96 -4.04 8.09 16.22
N THR A 97 -3.59 7.31 17.20
CA THR A 97 -3.83 5.86 17.30
C THR A 97 -4.74 5.56 18.48
N ASP A 98 -5.30 4.35 18.53
CA ASP A 98 -5.86 3.80 19.77
C ASP A 98 -4.78 3.26 20.71
N GLU A 99 -5.20 2.67 21.83
CA GLU A 99 -4.33 2.11 22.86
C GLU A 99 -3.47 0.94 22.35
N ASP A 100 -3.94 0.22 21.33
CA ASP A 100 -3.24 -0.89 20.71
C ASP A 100 -2.38 -0.43 19.50
N GLY A 101 -2.27 0.88 19.24
CA GLY A 101 -1.44 1.46 18.17
C GLY A 101 -2.05 1.43 16.78
N GLN A 102 -3.35 1.11 16.64
CA GLN A 102 -4.04 1.20 15.37
C GLN A 102 -4.29 2.65 15.00
N VAL A 103 -3.87 3.09 13.82
CA VAL A 103 -4.08 4.46 13.33
C VAL A 103 -5.56 4.72 13.09
N LYS A 104 -6.08 5.81 13.65
CA LYS A 104 -7.50 6.21 13.58
C LYS A 104 -7.72 7.48 12.75
N SER A 105 -6.80 8.43 12.80
CA SER A 105 -6.93 9.69 12.09
C SER A 105 -5.59 10.25 11.63
N ILE A 106 -5.66 11.12 10.63
CA ILE A 106 -4.56 12.01 10.23
C ILE A 106 -4.94 13.41 10.67
N ASP A 107 -4.13 14.00 11.54
CA ASP A 107 -4.52 15.19 12.30
C ASP A 107 -4.08 16.51 11.65
N ASN A 108 -3.09 16.45 10.74
CA ASN A 108 -2.54 17.66 10.08
C ASN A 108 -2.71 17.66 8.56
N PHE A 109 -3.77 17.03 8.04
CA PHE A 109 -3.94 16.87 6.59
C PHE A 109 -3.93 18.19 5.82
N ALA A 110 -4.60 19.24 6.34
CA ALA A 110 -4.65 20.54 5.67
C ALA A 110 -3.27 21.21 5.54
N GLU A 111 -2.44 21.11 6.59
CA GLU A 111 -1.06 21.64 6.60
C GLU A 111 -0.19 20.85 5.61
N MET A 112 -0.30 19.53 5.67
CA MET A 112 0.44 18.62 4.81
C MET A 112 0.07 18.80 3.34
N LYS A 113 -1.24 18.91 3.03
CA LYS A 113 -1.73 19.10 1.67
C LYS A 113 -1.11 20.31 0.98
N LYS A 114 -0.93 21.43 1.71
CA LYS A 114 -0.27 22.62 1.17
C LYS A 114 1.14 22.31 0.68
N LYS A 115 1.94 21.59 1.48
CA LYS A 115 3.31 21.18 1.09
C LYS A 115 3.29 20.21 -0.09
N VAL A 116 2.36 19.26 -0.08
CA VAL A 116 2.19 18.28 -1.17
C VAL A 116 1.81 18.98 -2.48
N ASP A 117 0.92 19.96 -2.45
CA ASP A 117 0.53 20.76 -3.63
C ASP A 117 1.71 21.56 -4.22
N GLU A 118 2.57 22.12 -3.35
CA GLU A 118 3.79 22.83 -3.76
C GLU A 118 4.81 21.87 -4.41
N VAL A 119 5.15 20.78 -3.72
CA VAL A 119 6.10 19.77 -4.22
C VAL A 119 5.55 19.07 -5.46
N GLY A 120 4.24 18.78 -5.50
CA GLY A 120 3.60 18.14 -6.64
C GLY A 120 3.66 18.95 -7.91
N SER A 121 3.55 20.28 -7.81
CA SER A 121 3.73 21.16 -8.96
C SER A 121 5.15 21.14 -9.51
N GLN A 122 6.16 21.08 -8.63
CA GLN A 122 7.56 20.96 -9.02
C GLN A 122 7.84 19.57 -9.67
N LEU A 123 7.37 18.50 -9.04
CA LEU A 123 7.55 17.14 -9.55
C LEU A 123 6.93 16.95 -10.95
N VAL A 124 5.71 17.46 -11.17
CA VAL A 124 5.06 17.40 -12.48
C VAL A 124 5.86 18.16 -13.53
N ASN A 125 6.39 19.35 -13.21
CA ASN A 125 7.24 20.10 -14.13
C ASN A 125 8.50 19.29 -14.49
N GLU A 126 9.20 18.72 -13.50
CA GLU A 126 10.38 17.89 -13.73
C GLU A 126 10.09 16.66 -14.58
N LEU A 127 8.95 16.00 -14.34
CA LEU A 127 8.53 14.84 -15.14
C LEU A 127 8.31 15.23 -16.61
N PHE A 128 7.66 16.38 -16.87
CA PHE A 128 7.45 16.86 -18.23
C PHE A 128 8.73 17.30 -18.93
N GLU A 129 9.70 17.85 -18.20
CA GLU A 129 11.00 18.22 -18.74
C GLU A 129 11.88 17.00 -19.07
N LYS A 130 11.88 15.99 -18.20
CA LYS A 130 12.72 14.79 -18.33
C LYS A 130 12.11 13.74 -19.27
N VAL A 131 10.79 13.67 -19.35
CA VAL A 131 10.06 12.64 -20.10
C VAL A 131 9.25 13.29 -21.23
N SER A 132 9.92 13.54 -22.36
CA SER A 132 9.33 14.23 -23.52
C SER A 132 8.05 13.59 -24.07
N MET A 133 7.88 12.27 -23.91
CA MET A 133 6.68 11.55 -24.34
C MET A 133 5.43 11.86 -23.49
N LEU A 134 5.58 12.36 -22.25
CA LEU A 134 4.42 12.65 -21.39
C LEU A 134 3.50 13.71 -22.03
N SER A 135 4.05 14.72 -22.66
CA SER A 135 3.28 15.76 -23.34
C SER A 135 2.44 15.26 -24.52
N GLN A 136 2.75 14.09 -25.05
CA GLN A 136 1.98 13.44 -26.13
C GLN A 136 0.81 12.61 -25.59
N VAL A 137 0.89 12.20 -24.31
CA VAL A 137 -0.09 11.30 -23.69
C VAL A 137 -1.09 12.05 -22.82
N MET A 138 -0.64 13.12 -22.12
CA MET A 138 -1.50 13.90 -21.25
C MET A 138 -0.94 15.33 -21.03
N ASP A 139 -1.79 16.26 -20.61
CA ASP A 139 -1.38 17.62 -20.23
C ASP A 139 -0.93 17.66 -18.75
N LYS A 140 -0.18 18.72 -18.41
CA LYS A 140 0.37 18.94 -17.06
C LYS A 140 -0.68 19.00 -15.96
N GLU A 141 -1.82 19.64 -16.24
CA GLU A 141 -2.90 19.80 -15.24
C GLU A 141 -3.58 18.49 -14.95
N THR A 142 -3.78 17.66 -15.97
CA THR A 142 -4.32 16.29 -15.82
C THR A 142 -3.38 15.43 -14.99
N LEU A 143 -2.07 15.42 -15.29
CA LEU A 143 -1.09 14.69 -14.50
C LEU A 143 -1.04 15.18 -13.06
N LYS A 144 -1.02 16.51 -12.85
CA LYS A 144 -1.03 17.10 -11.51
C LYS A 144 -2.25 16.66 -10.71
N LYS A 145 -3.44 16.72 -11.30
CA LYS A 145 -4.66 16.23 -10.65
C LYS A 145 -4.57 14.76 -10.30
N GLN A 146 -4.06 13.93 -11.21
CA GLN A 146 -3.91 12.50 -10.98
C GLN A 146 -2.95 12.20 -9.83
N VAL A 147 -1.76 12.82 -9.81
CA VAL A 147 -0.75 12.65 -8.76
C VAL A 147 -1.28 13.14 -7.41
N LEU A 148 -1.88 14.34 -7.36
CA LEU A 148 -2.39 14.93 -6.13
C LEU A 148 -3.67 14.24 -5.61
N SER A 149 -4.50 13.66 -6.49
CA SER A 149 -5.70 12.92 -6.10
C SER A 149 -5.38 11.62 -5.34
N SER A 150 -4.16 11.11 -5.45
CA SER A 150 -3.69 9.95 -4.68
C SER A 150 -3.43 10.29 -3.20
N VAL A 151 -3.31 11.57 -2.84
CA VAL A 151 -3.03 12.03 -1.47
C VAL A 151 -4.31 12.57 -0.83
N THR A 152 -5.09 11.69 -0.24
CA THR A 152 -6.29 12.00 0.56
C THR A 152 -6.15 11.42 1.96
N PRO A 153 -6.91 11.90 2.98
CA PRO A 153 -6.90 11.28 4.30
C PRO A 153 -7.17 9.78 4.25
N GLU A 154 -8.15 9.35 3.44
CA GLU A 154 -8.51 7.94 3.29
C GLU A 154 -7.39 7.13 2.66
N SER A 155 -6.77 7.62 1.57
CA SER A 155 -5.67 6.92 0.91
C SER A 155 -4.45 6.78 1.82
N MET A 156 -4.16 7.81 2.61
CA MET A 156 -3.06 7.80 3.57
C MET A 156 -3.32 6.88 4.75
N LEU A 157 -4.54 6.88 5.33
CA LEU A 157 -4.92 5.90 6.35
C LEU A 157 -4.82 4.49 5.80
N LYS A 158 -5.29 4.27 4.58
CA LYS A 158 -5.18 2.99 3.89
C LYS A 158 -3.72 2.58 3.69
N SER A 159 -2.83 3.49 3.27
CA SER A 159 -1.40 3.17 3.08
C SER A 159 -0.70 2.74 4.37
N MET A 160 -1.18 3.18 5.54
CA MET A 160 -0.67 2.72 6.84
C MET A 160 -1.21 1.33 7.24
N GLN A 161 -2.20 0.80 6.53
CA GLN A 161 -2.85 -0.49 6.79
C GLN A 161 -2.63 -1.53 5.68
N VAL A 162 -1.84 -1.20 4.65
CA VAL A 162 -1.47 -2.15 3.59
C VAL A 162 -0.48 -3.19 4.10
N THR A 163 -0.38 -4.28 3.37
CA THR A 163 0.39 -5.47 3.74
C THR A 163 1.86 -5.21 4.05
N ASN A 164 2.49 -4.23 3.41
CA ASN A 164 3.89 -3.87 3.65
C ASN A 164 4.07 -2.77 4.71
N SER A 165 3.02 -2.36 5.42
CA SER A 165 3.11 -1.39 6.51
C SER A 165 3.46 -2.06 7.84
N PRO A 166 4.44 -1.54 8.61
CA PRO A 166 4.72 -2.03 9.96
C PRO A 166 3.56 -1.81 10.95
N LEU A 167 2.57 -0.97 10.58
CA LEU A 167 1.39 -0.69 11.42
C LEU A 167 0.17 -1.56 11.07
N MET A 168 0.23 -2.38 10.02
CA MET A 168 -0.92 -3.12 9.48
C MET A 168 -1.56 -4.07 10.49
N LEU A 169 -0.75 -4.69 11.34
CA LEU A 169 -1.23 -5.66 12.33
C LEU A 169 -1.64 -5.01 13.66
N ASN A 170 -1.31 -3.75 13.90
CA ASN A 170 -1.57 -3.08 15.16
C ASN A 170 -3.06 -3.11 15.53
N GLY A 171 -3.35 -3.43 16.79
CA GLY A 171 -4.70 -3.58 17.32
C GLY A 171 -5.37 -4.91 16.97
N LYS A 172 -4.77 -5.74 16.12
CA LYS A 172 -5.37 -7.04 15.77
C LYS A 172 -5.03 -8.12 16.78
N THR A 173 -6.03 -8.95 17.05
CA THR A 173 -5.82 -10.25 17.71
C THR A 173 -5.89 -11.31 16.62
N VAL A 174 -4.73 -11.87 16.28
CA VAL A 174 -4.59 -12.82 15.18
C VAL A 174 -4.59 -14.24 15.70
N THR A 175 -5.41 -15.09 15.10
CA THR A 175 -5.48 -16.53 15.39
C THR A 175 -5.18 -17.34 14.14
N MET A 176 -4.73 -18.58 14.31
CA MET A 176 -4.53 -19.51 13.20
C MET A 176 -5.82 -19.70 12.40
N GLY A 177 -5.75 -19.49 11.07
CA GLY A 177 -6.88 -19.63 10.16
C GLY A 177 -7.89 -18.47 10.18
N MET A 178 -7.66 -17.42 10.99
CA MET A 178 -8.47 -16.20 10.95
C MET A 178 -8.51 -15.62 9.53
N GLN A 179 -9.65 -15.07 9.14
CA GLN A 179 -9.82 -14.41 7.84
C GLN A 179 -10.36 -13.00 8.02
N ASP A 180 -9.92 -12.07 7.18
CA ASP A 180 -10.54 -10.76 7.02
C ASP A 180 -10.67 -10.38 5.54
N ASP A 181 -11.67 -9.56 5.24
CA ASP A 181 -11.83 -8.94 3.92
C ASP A 181 -11.19 -7.55 3.96
N TYR A 182 -10.50 -7.18 2.89
CA TYR A 182 -9.89 -5.85 2.75
C TYR A 182 -9.94 -5.40 1.29
N THR A 183 -9.72 -4.10 1.09
CA THR A 183 -9.62 -3.54 -0.26
C THR A 183 -8.15 -3.19 -0.54
N ALA A 184 -7.54 -3.89 -1.48
CA ALA A 184 -6.20 -3.60 -1.96
C ALA A 184 -6.18 -2.40 -2.93
N ASP A 185 -5.04 -2.15 -3.56
CA ASP A 185 -4.92 -1.11 -4.57
C ASP A 185 -5.88 -1.35 -5.75
N TYR A 186 -6.17 -0.30 -6.48
CA TYR A 186 -7.15 -0.31 -7.59
C TYR A 186 -8.57 -0.73 -7.19
N GLY A 187 -8.91 -0.75 -5.88
CA GLY A 187 -10.24 -1.13 -5.41
C GLY A 187 -10.52 -2.63 -5.43
N LEU A 188 -9.49 -3.46 -5.52
CA LEU A 188 -9.63 -4.92 -5.50
C LEU A 188 -10.13 -5.40 -4.15
N LYS A 189 -11.26 -6.09 -4.13
CA LYS A 189 -11.76 -6.77 -2.93
C LYS A 189 -10.96 -8.06 -2.75
N MET A 190 -10.30 -8.18 -1.63
CA MET A 190 -9.40 -9.30 -1.29
C MET A 190 -9.86 -9.97 0.00
N LYS A 191 -9.57 -11.25 0.13
CA LYS A 191 -9.69 -12.00 1.38
C LYS A 191 -8.32 -12.42 1.84
N ARG A 192 -8.00 -12.16 3.10
CA ARG A 192 -6.73 -12.50 3.74
C ARG A 192 -6.93 -13.60 4.77
N MET A 193 -6.05 -14.60 4.77
CA MET A 193 -5.98 -15.66 5.77
C MET A 193 -4.70 -15.51 6.57
N TYR A 194 -4.77 -15.75 7.88
CA TYR A 194 -3.66 -15.57 8.81
C TYR A 194 -3.15 -16.92 9.34
N PHE A 195 -1.83 -17.02 9.48
CA PHE A 195 -1.13 -18.14 10.07
C PHE A 195 -0.19 -17.62 11.16
N VAL A 196 -0.21 -18.24 12.34
CA VAL A 196 0.57 -17.80 13.50
C VAL A 196 1.55 -18.90 13.88
N ASN A 197 2.83 -18.54 14.04
CA ASN A 197 3.89 -19.40 14.54
C ASN A 197 4.85 -18.62 15.43
N GLY A 198 4.62 -18.69 16.75
CA GLY A 198 5.37 -17.88 17.72
C GLY A 198 5.19 -16.39 17.47
N ASN A 199 6.29 -15.66 17.32
CA ASN A 199 6.30 -14.22 16.98
C ASN A 199 6.17 -13.92 15.48
N LYS A 200 5.96 -14.96 14.63
CA LYS A 200 5.77 -14.80 13.20
C LYS A 200 4.31 -14.95 12.83
N ILE A 201 3.84 -13.98 12.02
CA ILE A 201 2.50 -13.97 11.43
C ILE A 201 2.67 -13.97 9.92
N THR A 202 2.11 -14.99 9.26
CA THR A 202 2.07 -15.03 7.78
C THR A 202 0.65 -14.78 7.32
N THR A 203 0.50 -14.00 6.26
CA THR A 203 -0.80 -13.72 5.63
C THR A 203 -0.77 -14.18 4.17
N ASN A 204 -1.88 -14.76 3.72
CA ASN A 204 -2.12 -15.09 2.32
C ASN A 204 -3.39 -14.37 1.87
N GLY A 205 -3.24 -13.43 0.96
CA GLY A 205 -4.32 -12.67 0.34
C GLY A 205 -4.65 -13.23 -1.05
N SER A 206 -5.93 -13.31 -1.37
CA SER A 206 -6.43 -13.69 -2.70
C SER A 206 -7.62 -12.84 -3.10
N LEU A 207 -7.82 -12.69 -4.40
CA LEU A 207 -8.95 -11.95 -4.94
C LEU A 207 -10.27 -12.57 -4.47
N ASN A 208 -11.19 -11.71 -3.99
CA ASN A 208 -12.53 -12.07 -3.50
C ASN A 208 -13.56 -11.16 -4.17
N MET A 209 -13.69 -11.28 -5.50
CA MET A 209 -14.61 -10.49 -6.30
C MET A 209 -15.49 -11.39 -7.17
N SER A 210 -16.76 -11.03 -7.30
CA SER A 210 -17.64 -11.65 -8.30
C SER A 210 -17.26 -11.22 -9.72
N LYS A 211 -17.71 -11.97 -10.72
CA LYS A 211 -17.53 -11.60 -12.13
C LYS A 211 -18.09 -10.20 -12.41
N ASP A 212 -19.24 -9.86 -11.81
CA ASP A 212 -19.87 -8.56 -12.01
C ASP A 212 -19.10 -7.42 -11.34
N ASP A 213 -18.57 -7.62 -10.13
CA ASP A 213 -17.67 -6.65 -9.48
C ASP A 213 -16.42 -6.38 -10.35
N MET A 214 -15.82 -7.44 -10.93
CA MET A 214 -14.66 -7.32 -11.82
C MET A 214 -14.98 -6.53 -13.08
N LYS A 215 -16.16 -6.78 -13.71
CA LYS A 215 -16.63 -6.00 -14.87
C LYS A 215 -16.73 -4.52 -14.54
N GLN A 216 -17.40 -4.19 -13.42
CA GLN A 216 -17.58 -2.81 -13.01
C GLN A 216 -16.22 -2.13 -12.73
N LEU A 217 -15.29 -2.84 -12.13
CA LEU A 217 -13.95 -2.32 -11.89
C LEU A 217 -13.21 -2.03 -13.20
N ILE A 218 -13.22 -2.97 -14.15
CA ILE A 218 -12.57 -2.78 -15.47
C ILE A 218 -13.17 -1.58 -16.20
N ILE A 219 -14.49 -1.48 -16.27
CA ILE A 219 -15.17 -0.37 -16.92
C ILE A 219 -14.77 0.95 -16.30
N LYS A 220 -14.79 1.04 -14.96
CA LYS A 220 -14.41 2.25 -14.22
C LYS A 220 -12.95 2.66 -14.47
N GLU A 221 -12.04 1.71 -14.51
CA GLU A 221 -10.62 2.02 -14.77
C GLU A 221 -10.40 2.43 -16.23
N VAL A 222 -11.09 1.81 -17.18
CA VAL A 222 -11.04 2.22 -18.61
C VAL A 222 -11.63 3.62 -18.80
N GLU A 223 -12.77 3.94 -18.16
CA GLU A 223 -13.36 5.29 -18.19
C GLU A 223 -12.37 6.36 -17.68
N LYS A 224 -11.57 6.01 -16.67
CA LYS A 224 -10.60 6.90 -16.06
C LYS A 224 -9.35 7.10 -16.94
N ILE A 225 -8.84 6.02 -17.56
CA ILE A 225 -7.56 6.02 -18.27
C ILE A 225 -7.76 6.30 -19.78
N MET A 226 -8.82 5.73 -20.38
CA MET A 226 -9.12 5.78 -21.81
C MET A 226 -10.62 6.06 -22.04
N PRO A 227 -11.14 7.25 -21.70
CA PRO A 227 -12.57 7.55 -21.77
C PRO A 227 -13.17 7.33 -23.17
N SER A 228 -12.39 7.59 -24.23
CA SER A 228 -12.82 7.38 -25.61
C SER A 228 -13.06 5.90 -26.01
N GLN A 229 -12.53 4.95 -25.23
CA GLN A 229 -12.70 3.51 -25.47
C GLN A 229 -13.70 2.86 -24.50
N ALA A 230 -14.21 3.62 -23.53
CA ALA A 230 -15.05 3.09 -22.46
C ALA A 230 -16.32 2.43 -22.97
N ASP A 231 -17.00 3.03 -23.94
CA ASP A 231 -18.25 2.47 -24.50
C ASP A 231 -18.00 1.17 -25.26
N MET A 232 -16.93 1.09 -26.05
CA MET A 232 -16.53 -0.13 -26.74
C MET A 232 -16.21 -1.26 -25.74
N VAL A 233 -15.53 -0.95 -24.65
CA VAL A 233 -15.22 -1.93 -23.59
C VAL A 233 -16.50 -2.38 -22.88
N LYS A 234 -17.42 -1.47 -22.55
CA LYS A 234 -18.72 -1.80 -21.94
C LYS A 234 -19.51 -2.78 -22.79
N GLU A 235 -19.62 -2.53 -24.09
CA GLU A 235 -20.36 -3.37 -25.02
C GLU A 235 -19.77 -4.78 -25.16
N ASN A 236 -18.44 -4.91 -25.04
CA ASN A 236 -17.73 -6.17 -25.28
C ASN A 236 -17.17 -6.83 -24.00
N ILE A 237 -17.46 -6.29 -22.81
CA ILE A 237 -16.80 -6.71 -21.56
C ILE A 237 -17.00 -8.20 -21.26
N ASP A 238 -18.18 -8.75 -21.55
CA ASP A 238 -18.45 -10.19 -21.35
C ASP A 238 -17.57 -11.06 -22.24
N GLN A 239 -17.46 -10.72 -23.50
CA GLN A 239 -16.61 -11.43 -24.44
C GLN A 239 -15.11 -11.32 -24.07
N LEU A 240 -14.67 -10.14 -23.62
CA LEU A 240 -13.31 -9.91 -23.17
C LEU A 240 -12.98 -10.73 -21.91
N MET A 241 -13.92 -10.85 -20.98
CA MET A 241 -13.75 -11.68 -19.79
C MET A 241 -13.77 -13.18 -20.11
N ASP A 242 -14.69 -13.62 -20.94
CA ASP A 242 -14.82 -15.04 -21.31
C ASP A 242 -13.62 -15.54 -22.14
N SER A 243 -13.01 -14.66 -22.95
CA SER A 243 -11.76 -14.95 -23.66
C SER A 243 -10.51 -14.91 -22.76
N GLY A 244 -10.63 -14.45 -21.52
CA GLY A 244 -9.53 -14.25 -20.59
C GLY A 244 -8.70 -12.98 -20.83
N MET A 245 -9.03 -12.18 -21.86
CA MET A 245 -8.33 -10.91 -22.14
C MET A 245 -8.54 -9.86 -21.04
N ALA A 246 -9.71 -9.87 -20.40
CA ALA A 246 -10.04 -8.97 -19.28
C ALA A 246 -10.00 -9.71 -17.93
N LYS A 247 -9.09 -10.69 -17.78
CA LYS A 247 -8.90 -11.40 -16.51
C LYS A 247 -8.22 -10.48 -15.49
N ILE A 248 -8.78 -10.46 -14.28
CA ILE A 248 -8.14 -9.89 -13.09
C ILE A 248 -7.81 -11.02 -12.13
N ASP A 249 -6.60 -11.05 -11.60
CA ASP A 249 -6.17 -11.93 -10.51
C ASP A 249 -5.22 -11.15 -9.60
N SER A 250 -5.26 -11.42 -8.31
CA SER A 250 -4.34 -10.83 -7.35
C SER A 250 -4.06 -11.82 -6.23
N LYS A 251 -2.77 -11.97 -5.94
CA LYS A 251 -2.27 -12.79 -4.82
C LYS A 251 -1.26 -12.00 -4.03
N GLU A 252 -1.32 -12.14 -2.73
CA GLU A 252 -0.46 -11.45 -1.80
C GLU A 252 -0.03 -12.45 -0.72
N THR A 253 1.25 -12.45 -0.40
CA THR A 253 1.78 -13.20 0.75
C THR A 253 2.68 -12.27 1.53
N ALA A 254 2.52 -12.22 2.85
CA ALA A 254 3.45 -11.50 3.69
C ALA A 254 3.76 -12.26 4.97
N THR A 255 4.99 -12.13 5.43
CA THR A 255 5.45 -12.66 6.72
C THR A 255 5.96 -11.50 7.56
N TYR A 256 5.42 -11.38 8.77
CA TYR A 256 5.79 -10.39 9.78
C TYR A 256 6.50 -11.10 10.91
N GLU A 257 7.61 -10.56 11.35
CA GLU A 257 8.27 -10.98 12.59
C GLU A 257 8.12 -9.86 13.63
N LEU A 258 7.61 -10.19 14.81
CA LEU A 258 7.39 -9.22 15.89
C LEU A 258 8.57 -9.20 16.85
N GLN A 259 8.89 -8.01 17.40
CA GLN A 259 9.78 -7.83 18.53
C GLN A 259 9.03 -8.12 19.84
N ASP A 260 9.76 -8.29 20.95
CA ASP A 260 9.18 -8.51 22.27
C ASP A 260 8.35 -7.31 22.79
N ASP A 261 8.58 -6.12 22.24
CA ASP A 261 7.81 -4.92 22.53
C ASP A 261 6.56 -4.77 21.64
N GLY A 262 6.27 -5.76 20.80
CA GLY A 262 5.12 -5.82 19.91
C GLY A 262 5.26 -5.06 18.59
N TRP A 263 6.33 -4.30 18.39
CA TRP A 263 6.63 -3.68 17.09
C TRP A 263 7.06 -4.73 16.08
N VAL A 264 6.74 -4.48 14.82
CA VAL A 264 7.23 -5.32 13.72
C VAL A 264 8.74 -5.15 13.60
N LYS A 265 9.48 -6.26 13.56
CA LYS A 265 10.93 -6.31 13.32
C LYS A 265 11.24 -6.26 11.83
N ASN A 266 10.56 -7.12 11.07
CA ASN A 266 10.69 -7.18 9.62
C ASN A 266 9.39 -7.65 8.96
N ILE A 267 9.26 -7.31 7.67
CA ILE A 267 8.21 -7.79 6.77
C ILE A 267 8.89 -8.28 5.50
N LEU A 268 8.45 -9.43 4.99
CA LEU A 268 8.71 -9.85 3.63
C LEU A 268 7.36 -10.06 2.95
N ALA A 269 7.07 -9.26 1.92
CA ALA A 269 5.83 -9.34 1.17
C ALA A 269 6.09 -9.59 -0.32
N ASP A 270 5.25 -10.42 -0.92
CA ASP A 270 5.24 -10.72 -2.36
C ASP A 270 3.80 -10.51 -2.86
N THR A 271 3.64 -9.66 -3.84
CA THR A 271 2.34 -9.36 -4.45
C THR A 271 2.43 -9.59 -5.94
N THR A 272 1.51 -10.37 -6.46
CA THR A 272 1.31 -10.57 -7.90
C THR A 272 -0.05 -10.02 -8.27
N TYR A 273 -0.07 -9.16 -9.27
CA TYR A 273 -1.29 -8.57 -9.81
C TYR A 273 -1.35 -8.82 -11.31
N GLN A 274 -2.43 -9.41 -11.78
CA GLN A 274 -2.70 -9.64 -13.19
C GLN A 274 -3.93 -8.85 -13.63
N MET A 275 -3.78 -8.08 -14.69
CA MET A 275 -4.89 -7.37 -15.34
C MET A 275 -4.66 -7.32 -16.85
N MET A 276 -5.67 -7.69 -17.62
CA MET A 276 -5.66 -7.63 -19.09
C MET A 276 -4.42 -8.33 -19.72
N GLY A 277 -4.06 -9.50 -19.19
CA GLY A 277 -2.91 -10.28 -19.66
C GLY A 277 -1.54 -9.79 -19.19
N GLN A 278 -1.47 -8.65 -18.51
CA GLN A 278 -0.25 -8.15 -17.91
C GLN A 278 -0.11 -8.63 -16.48
N ASN A 279 1.08 -9.03 -16.09
CA ASN A 279 1.37 -9.56 -14.76
C ASN A 279 2.45 -8.72 -14.09
N THR A 280 2.08 -7.91 -13.11
CA THR A 280 3.00 -7.10 -12.30
C THR A 280 3.36 -7.88 -11.04
N LYS A 281 4.64 -7.95 -10.73
CA LYS A 281 5.15 -8.54 -9.51
C LYS A 281 5.85 -7.49 -8.66
N THR A 282 5.54 -7.45 -7.36
CA THR A 282 6.21 -6.58 -6.40
C THR A 282 6.68 -7.42 -5.22
N VAL A 283 7.96 -7.31 -4.90
CA VAL A 283 8.56 -7.88 -3.69
C VAL A 283 8.98 -6.72 -2.79
N VAL A 284 8.53 -6.75 -1.54
CA VAL A 284 8.84 -5.71 -0.55
C VAL A 284 9.49 -6.33 0.66
N ARG A 285 10.61 -5.75 1.07
CA ARG A 285 11.27 -6.01 2.34
C ARG A 285 11.19 -4.77 3.20
N VAL A 286 10.74 -4.92 4.45
CA VAL A 286 10.76 -3.85 5.46
C VAL A 286 11.54 -4.34 6.64
N GLU A 287 12.51 -3.57 7.10
CA GLU A 287 13.34 -3.91 8.25
C GLU A 287 13.46 -2.72 9.19
N ILE A 288 13.41 -2.99 10.48
CA ILE A 288 13.70 -1.96 11.47
C ILE A 288 15.20 -1.67 11.44
N LYS A 289 15.55 -0.39 11.47
CA LYS A 289 16.92 0.08 11.55
C LYS A 289 17.31 0.21 13.04
N ASP A 290 18.36 -0.49 13.44
CA ASP A 290 18.92 -0.41 14.80
C ASP A 290 19.58 0.93 15.10
#